data_b08b0d3aa204b5c75d8fe98baeca3460
#
_entry.id   b08b0d3aa204b5c75d8fe98baeca3460
#
_cell.length_a   1.000
_cell.length_b   1.000
_cell.length_c   1.000
_cell.angle_alpha   90.00
_cell.angle_beta   90.00
_cell.angle_gamma   90.00
#
_symmetry.space_group_name_H-M   'P 1'
#
loop_
_entity.id
_entity.type
_entity.pdbx_description
1 polymer ?
#
loop_
_entity_poly.entity_id
_entity_poly.type
_entity_poly.pdbx_seq_one_letter_code
_entity_poly.pdbx_strand_id
1 'polypeptide(L)'
;MSALWLLDIDGRAIAAARRNIVDERAVILHADARVPHPALTGLDFVIMNPPFHVAGEEDRRLGPAFIEAAARMLRWGGVCRLVANVALPYEPHLATNFSRFSEVARAGGFKVFEAVR
;
A
#
# COMPACT_ATOMS: atom_id res chain seq x y z
N MET A 1 8.49 -14.14 8.88
CA MET A 1 8.32 -13.55 7.52
C MET A 1 9.28 -14.24 6.57
N SER A 2 8.78 -14.88 5.52
CA SER A 2 9.60 -15.58 4.55
C SER A 2 10.08 -14.67 3.40
N ALA A 3 9.30 -13.67 3.02
CA ALA A 3 9.68 -12.71 1.98
C ALA A 3 9.07 -11.34 2.24
N LEU A 4 9.78 -10.32 1.81
CA LEU A 4 9.32 -8.93 1.83
C LEU A 4 9.44 -8.36 0.41
N TRP A 5 8.35 -7.85 -0.14
CA TRP A 5 8.31 -7.21 -1.44
C TRP A 5 8.20 -5.70 -1.26
N LEU A 6 9.13 -4.96 -1.86
CA LEU A 6 9.17 -3.50 -1.81
C LEU A 6 8.98 -2.98 -3.23
N LEU A 7 7.93 -2.17 -3.42
CA LEU A 7 7.58 -1.64 -4.73
C LEU A 7 7.62 -0.12 -4.72
N ASP A 8 8.18 0.45 -5.77
CA ASP A 8 8.07 1.88 -6.06
C ASP A 8 8.16 2.09 -7.57
N ILE A 9 7.49 3.11 -8.06
CA ILE A 9 7.57 3.53 -9.45
C ILE A 9 8.71 4.52 -9.68
N ASP A 10 9.24 5.14 -8.62
CA ASP A 10 10.36 6.06 -8.68
C ASP A 10 11.68 5.30 -8.67
N GLY A 11 12.42 5.36 -9.78
CA GLY A 11 13.72 4.69 -9.90
C GLY A 11 14.75 5.14 -8.86
N ARG A 12 14.66 6.37 -8.36
CA ARG A 12 15.56 6.88 -7.31
C ARG A 12 15.25 6.24 -5.96
N ALA A 13 13.96 6.04 -5.64
CA ALA A 13 13.55 5.33 -4.44
C ALA A 13 13.99 3.87 -4.49
N ILE A 14 13.86 3.21 -5.64
CA ILE A 14 14.34 1.84 -5.86
C ILE A 14 15.85 1.74 -5.68
N ALA A 15 16.61 2.67 -6.24
CA ALA A 15 18.06 2.69 -6.09
C ALA A 15 18.48 2.87 -4.63
N ALA A 16 17.80 3.77 -3.91
CA ALA A 16 18.04 3.98 -2.48
C ALA A 16 17.70 2.73 -1.65
N ALA A 17 16.58 2.07 -1.94
CA ALA A 17 16.20 0.83 -1.27
C ALA A 17 17.23 -0.27 -1.49
N ARG A 18 17.74 -0.44 -2.71
CA ARG A 18 18.77 -1.43 -3.01
C ARG A 18 20.08 -1.17 -2.28
N ARG A 19 20.43 0.09 -2.02
CA ARG A 19 21.62 0.45 -1.24
C ARG A 19 21.44 0.22 0.25
N ASN A 20 20.24 0.43 0.77
CA ASN A 20 19.99 0.49 2.21
C ASN A 20 19.43 -0.81 2.78
N ILE A 21 18.83 -1.65 1.97
CA ILE A 21 18.19 -2.89 2.41
C ILE A 21 19.03 -4.06 1.92
N VAL A 22 19.64 -4.78 2.88
CA VAL A 22 20.55 -5.90 2.61
C VAL A 22 19.98 -7.24 3.09
N ASP A 23 18.72 -7.29 3.49
CA ASP A 23 18.07 -8.52 3.91
C ASP A 23 17.75 -9.37 2.66
N GLU A 24 18.23 -10.60 2.64
CA GLU A 24 18.04 -11.52 1.50
C GLU A 24 16.57 -11.91 1.27
N ARG A 25 15.69 -11.71 2.26
CA ARG A 25 14.25 -11.93 2.12
C ARG A 25 13.56 -10.80 1.36
N ALA A 26 14.22 -9.66 1.20
CA ALA A 26 13.66 -8.50 0.52
C ALA A 26 13.82 -8.63 -0.99
N VAL A 27 12.72 -8.46 -1.71
CA VAL A 27 12.68 -8.32 -3.16
C VAL A 27 12.23 -6.90 -3.48
N ILE A 28 13.05 -6.18 -4.24
CA ILE A 28 12.79 -4.78 -4.57
C ILE A 28 12.40 -4.70 -6.03
N LEU A 29 11.19 -4.19 -6.30
CA LEU A 29 10.62 -4.10 -7.64
C LEU A 29 10.41 -2.63 -8.03
N HIS A 30 10.94 -2.27 -9.19
CA HIS A 30 10.57 -1.03 -9.87
C HIS A 30 9.26 -1.30 -10.63
N ALA A 31 8.14 -1.05 -9.98
CA ALA A 31 6.82 -1.42 -10.51
C ALA A 31 5.74 -0.47 -10.01
N ASP A 32 4.67 -0.35 -10.78
CA ASP A 32 3.45 0.33 -10.39
C ASP A 32 2.56 -0.66 -9.62
N ALA A 33 2.32 -0.38 -8.34
CA ALA A 33 1.52 -1.26 -7.49
C ALA A 33 0.06 -1.41 -7.96
N ARG A 34 -0.42 -0.48 -8.79
CA ARG A 34 -1.77 -0.55 -9.35
C ARG A 34 -1.90 -1.61 -10.45
N VAL A 35 -0.78 -2.01 -11.04
CA VAL A 35 -0.75 -3.01 -12.12
C VAL A 35 -0.59 -4.40 -11.52
N PRO A 36 -1.42 -5.38 -11.92
CA PRO A 36 -1.29 -6.75 -11.44
C PRO A 36 0.11 -7.32 -11.73
N HIS A 37 0.68 -7.99 -10.73
CA HIS A 37 1.97 -8.66 -10.84
C HIS A 37 1.81 -10.11 -10.38
N PRO A 38 2.28 -11.11 -11.16
CA PRO A 38 2.04 -12.52 -10.83
C PRO A 38 2.55 -12.97 -9.47
N ALA A 39 3.63 -12.36 -8.98
CA ALA A 39 4.21 -12.69 -7.68
C ALA A 39 3.47 -12.05 -6.50
N LEU A 40 2.63 -11.04 -6.75
CA LEU A 40 1.97 -10.25 -5.71
C LEU A 40 0.51 -10.68 -5.56
N THR A 41 0.33 -11.93 -5.17
CA THR A 41 -0.98 -12.52 -4.85
C THR A 41 -0.86 -13.37 -3.61
N GLY A 42 -1.97 -13.56 -2.89
CA GLY A 42 -1.98 -14.42 -1.71
C GLY A 42 -1.10 -13.92 -0.58
N LEU A 43 -0.83 -12.60 -0.53
CA LEU A 43 0.02 -12.02 0.51
C LEU A 43 -0.70 -12.00 1.86
N ASP A 44 0.07 -12.16 2.93
CA ASP A 44 -0.47 -12.12 4.29
C ASP A 44 -0.70 -10.69 4.76
N PHE A 45 0.14 -9.77 4.33
CA PHE A 45 0.15 -8.42 4.86
C PHE A 45 0.62 -7.41 3.80
N VAL A 46 -0.05 -6.26 3.75
CA VAL A 46 0.36 -5.11 2.93
C VAL A 46 0.40 -3.88 3.82
N ILE A 47 1.49 -3.13 3.75
CA ILE A 47 1.62 -1.82 4.37
C ILE A 47 1.77 -0.81 3.25
N MET A 48 0.99 0.26 3.27
CA MET A 48 1.08 1.29 2.24
C MET A 48 0.77 2.69 2.77
N ASN A 49 1.39 3.67 2.12
CA ASN A 49 1.03 5.07 2.21
C ASN A 49 0.79 5.56 0.79
N PRO A 50 -0.46 5.44 0.28
CA PRO A 50 -0.74 5.74 -1.12
C PRO A 50 -0.45 7.20 -1.44
N PRO A 51 0.18 7.49 -2.58
CA PRO A 51 0.36 8.86 -3.01
C PRO A 51 -0.99 9.48 -3.39
N PHE A 52 -1.09 10.80 -3.24
CA PHE A 52 -2.26 11.56 -3.72
C PHE A 52 -1.86 12.70 -4.67
N HIS A 53 -0.57 12.74 -5.06
CA HIS A 53 -0.05 13.67 -6.05
C HIS A 53 0.64 12.93 -7.19
N VAL A 54 0.45 13.44 -8.41
CA VAL A 54 1.21 13.03 -9.58
C VAL A 54 1.85 14.30 -10.15
N ALA A 55 3.18 14.29 -10.33
CA ALA A 55 3.93 15.43 -10.86
C ALA A 55 3.61 16.75 -10.12
N GLY A 56 3.42 16.69 -8.80
CA GLY A 56 3.11 17.84 -7.96
C GLY A 56 1.64 18.24 -7.94
N GLU A 57 0.78 17.57 -8.71
CA GLU A 57 -0.66 17.83 -8.73
C GLU A 57 -1.42 16.77 -7.96
N GLU A 58 -2.46 17.19 -7.22
CA GLU A 58 -3.33 16.26 -6.51
C GLU A 58 -4.12 15.40 -7.50
N ASP A 59 -4.08 14.06 -7.31
CA ASP A 59 -4.90 13.12 -8.05
C ASP A 59 -5.68 12.23 -7.07
N ARG A 60 -6.97 12.49 -6.95
CA ARG A 60 -7.87 11.79 -6.02
C ARG A 60 -8.17 10.35 -6.41
N ARG A 61 -7.77 9.93 -7.63
CA ARG A 61 -7.96 8.56 -8.10
C ARG A 61 -6.84 7.63 -7.61
N LEU A 62 -5.70 8.16 -7.20
CA LEU A 62 -4.54 7.35 -6.81
C LEU A 62 -4.80 6.50 -5.58
N GLY A 63 -5.26 7.12 -4.49
CA GLY A 63 -5.52 6.39 -3.25
C GLY A 63 -6.50 5.24 -3.43
N PRO A 64 -7.69 5.46 -4.02
CA PRO A 64 -8.63 4.39 -4.32
C PRO A 64 -8.04 3.27 -5.17
N ALA A 65 -7.23 3.58 -6.18
CA ALA A 65 -6.58 2.57 -7.02
C ALA A 65 -5.58 1.72 -6.23
N PHE A 66 -4.81 2.34 -5.32
CA PHE A 66 -3.89 1.61 -4.45
C PHE A 66 -4.63 0.73 -3.43
N ILE A 67 -5.75 1.20 -2.90
CA ILE A 67 -6.60 0.41 -1.98
C ILE A 67 -7.14 -0.83 -2.68
N GLU A 68 -7.67 -0.69 -3.88
CA GLU A 68 -8.15 -1.80 -4.69
C GLU A 68 -7.01 -2.80 -4.98
N ALA A 69 -5.84 -2.29 -5.36
CA ALA A 69 -4.67 -3.13 -5.63
C ALA A 69 -4.24 -3.92 -4.39
N ALA A 70 -4.21 -3.30 -3.22
CA ALA A 70 -3.85 -3.96 -1.97
C ALA A 70 -4.81 -5.11 -1.64
N ALA A 71 -6.11 -4.90 -1.81
CA ALA A 71 -7.10 -5.95 -1.60
C ALA A 71 -6.86 -7.14 -2.55
N ARG A 72 -6.58 -6.84 -3.83
CA ARG A 72 -6.30 -7.87 -4.83
C ARG A 72 -5.05 -8.71 -4.50
N MET A 73 -4.03 -8.09 -3.94
CA MET A 73 -2.78 -8.74 -3.58
C MET A 73 -2.90 -9.65 -2.35
N LEU A 74 -3.80 -9.34 -1.44
CA LEU A 74 -3.95 -10.07 -0.19
C LEU A 74 -4.71 -11.39 -0.38
N ARG A 75 -4.33 -12.41 0.40
CA ARG A 75 -5.17 -13.59 0.58
C ARG A 75 -6.44 -13.22 1.36
N TRP A 76 -7.45 -14.06 1.32
CA TRP A 76 -8.61 -13.93 2.21
C TRP A 76 -8.15 -13.97 3.68
N GLY A 77 -8.61 -13.02 4.47
CA GLY A 77 -8.14 -12.84 5.85
C GLY A 77 -6.81 -12.10 5.98
N GLY A 78 -6.16 -11.75 4.87
CA GLY A 78 -4.96 -10.94 4.87
C GLY A 78 -5.24 -9.50 5.33
N VAL A 79 -4.23 -8.83 5.84
CA VAL A 79 -4.36 -7.54 6.51
C VAL A 79 -3.62 -6.45 5.74
N CYS A 80 -4.28 -5.32 5.55
CA CYS A 80 -3.67 -4.09 5.04
C CYS A 80 -3.59 -3.05 6.15
N ARG A 81 -2.43 -2.46 6.34
CA ARG A 81 -2.28 -1.22 7.10
C ARG A 81 -2.02 -0.07 6.14
N LEU A 82 -2.83 0.96 6.24
CA LEU A 82 -2.80 2.12 5.35
C LEU A 82 -2.63 3.39 6.17
N VAL A 83 -1.63 4.18 5.81
CA VAL A 83 -1.40 5.52 6.39
C VAL A 83 -1.90 6.55 5.41
N ALA A 84 -2.67 7.52 5.89
CA ALA A 84 -3.23 8.58 5.06
C ALA A 84 -3.34 9.89 5.84
N ASN A 85 -3.31 11.01 5.12
CA ASN A 85 -3.68 12.30 5.68
C ASN A 85 -5.13 12.25 6.16
N VAL A 86 -5.41 12.86 7.31
CA VAL A 86 -6.75 12.83 7.93
C VAL A 86 -7.85 13.40 7.03
N ALA A 87 -7.49 14.29 6.09
CA ALA A 87 -8.45 14.88 5.16
C ALA A 87 -8.85 13.97 4.00
N LEU A 88 -8.13 12.87 3.76
CA LEU A 88 -8.38 11.98 2.62
C LEU A 88 -9.55 11.04 2.92
N PRO A 89 -10.61 11.02 2.07
CA PRO A 89 -11.83 10.25 2.34
C PRO A 89 -11.71 8.81 1.81
N TYR A 90 -10.90 7.98 2.45
CA TYR A 90 -10.66 6.61 2.00
C TYR A 90 -11.64 5.58 2.58
N GLU A 91 -12.45 5.95 3.58
CA GLU A 91 -13.36 5.02 4.25
C GLU A 91 -14.33 4.30 3.30
N PRO A 92 -14.99 4.98 2.34
CA PRO A 92 -15.87 4.29 1.40
C PRO A 92 -15.14 3.25 0.54
N HIS A 93 -13.91 3.53 0.15
CA HIS A 93 -13.11 2.63 -0.66
C HIS A 93 -12.63 1.41 0.13
N LEU A 94 -12.33 1.61 1.41
CA LEU A 94 -12.02 0.51 2.32
C LEU A 94 -13.24 -0.38 2.54
N ALA A 95 -14.41 0.21 2.74
CA ALA A 95 -15.66 -0.54 2.91
C ALA A 95 -16.01 -1.37 1.67
N THR A 96 -15.71 -0.89 0.47
CA THR A 96 -16.00 -1.59 -0.78
C THR A 96 -15.05 -2.76 -1.02
N ASN A 97 -13.78 -2.62 -0.66
CA ASN A 97 -12.73 -3.58 -1.04
C ASN A 97 -12.35 -4.58 0.06
N PHE A 98 -12.70 -4.30 1.30
CA PHE A 98 -12.34 -5.14 2.44
C PHE A 98 -13.58 -5.61 3.20
N SER A 99 -13.48 -6.75 3.89
CA SER A 99 -14.59 -7.28 4.68
C SER A 99 -14.85 -6.45 5.94
N ARG A 100 -13.80 -5.86 6.51
CA ARG A 100 -13.91 -4.93 7.64
C ARG A 100 -12.69 -4.04 7.70
N PHE A 101 -12.84 -2.87 8.32
CA PHE A 101 -11.73 -1.96 8.59
C PHE A 101 -12.02 -1.13 9.83
N SER A 102 -10.96 -0.58 10.43
CA SER A 102 -11.05 0.36 11.54
C SER A 102 -9.88 1.34 11.51
N GLU A 103 -10.08 2.53 12.05
CA GLU A 103 -8.99 3.47 12.29
C GLU A 103 -8.31 3.08 13.60
N VAL A 104 -7.03 2.69 13.52
CA VAL A 104 -6.29 2.15 14.68
C VAL A 104 -5.35 3.17 15.31
N ALA A 105 -5.05 4.27 14.63
CA ALA A 105 -4.22 5.34 15.17
C ALA A 105 -4.49 6.66 14.45
N ARG A 106 -4.22 7.76 15.14
CA ARG A 106 -4.30 9.11 14.56
C ARG A 106 -3.31 10.01 15.29
N ALA A 107 -2.40 10.62 14.55
CA ALA A 107 -1.43 11.57 15.10
C ALA A 107 -0.80 12.41 14.00
N GLY A 108 -0.42 13.64 14.32
CA GLY A 108 0.35 14.51 13.42
C GLY A 108 -0.32 14.81 12.09
N GLY A 109 -1.65 14.84 12.02
CA GLY A 109 -2.38 15.06 10.77
C GLY A 109 -2.55 13.82 9.93
N PHE A 110 -2.13 12.64 10.43
CA PHE A 110 -2.27 11.35 9.76
C PHE A 110 -3.20 10.42 10.53
N LYS A 111 -3.81 9.52 9.81
CA LYS A 111 -4.61 8.41 10.36
C LYS A 111 -4.10 7.09 9.80
N VAL A 112 -4.21 6.03 10.58
CA VAL A 112 -3.83 4.69 10.17
C VAL A 112 -5.07 3.81 10.22
N PHE A 113 -5.35 3.14 9.12
CA PHE A 113 -6.40 2.14 9.03
C PHE A 113 -5.80 0.73 9.06
N GLU A 114 -6.52 -0.19 9.68
CA GLU A 114 -6.30 -1.61 9.51
C GLU A 114 -7.52 -2.20 8.82
N ALA A 115 -7.31 -2.86 7.69
CA ALA A 115 -8.36 -3.46 6.89
C ALA A 115 -8.07 -4.93 6.66
N VAL A 116 -9.11 -5.75 6.68
CA VAL A 116 -9.00 -7.21 6.50
C VAL A 116 -9.76 -7.61 5.25
N ARG A 117 -9.11 -8.35 4.36
CA ARG A 117 -9.75 -8.88 3.17
C ARG A 117 -10.75 -10.00 3.46
#